data_8aba4777f6afa2587ad0dc22b35ffa1c
#
_entry.id   8aba4777f6afa2587ad0dc22b35ffa1c
#
_cell.length_a   1.000
_cell.length_b   1.000
_cell.length_c   1.000
_cell.angle_alpha   90.00
_cell.angle_beta   90.00
_cell.angle_gamma   90.00
#
_symmetry.space_group_name_H-M   'P 1'
#
loop_
_entity.id
_entity.type
_entity.pdbx_description
1 polymer ?
#
loop_
_entity_poly.entity_id
_entity_poly.type
_entity_poly.pdbx_seq_one_letter_code
_entity_poly.pdbx_strand_id
1 'polypeptide(L)'
;MKKHSDKNDATLVELTLLGDGDAYEELVVRHQRAVMGTAFKVTGNRYSAEDASQDAFVAAWMNLSELRDGEKFGPWVCAFAKNCARTLERHYRAAIPDISLDAIEYSGTSSGIEEPFAEDCTDGIREAVEALGEKIRETVKLHYFEDRSVAEIAELLSVPVGTVKWRLSEGRKQLRKGYGIMEKTYDEKESLLSRVRR
;
A
#
# COMPACT_ATOMS: atom_id res chain seq x y z
N MET A 1 7.93 6.26 -30.58
CA MET A 1 8.84 5.34 -29.85
C MET A 1 8.79 5.76 -28.40
N LYS A 2 8.47 4.86 -27.47
CA LYS A 2 8.48 5.19 -26.04
C LYS A 2 9.92 5.42 -25.59
N LYS A 3 10.19 6.61 -25.05
CA LYS A 3 11.55 7.11 -24.75
C LYS A 3 12.28 6.34 -23.64
N HIS A 4 11.54 5.59 -22.79
CA HIS A 4 12.06 4.97 -21.57
C HIS A 4 11.68 3.50 -21.36
N SER A 5 11.17 2.81 -22.39
CA SER A 5 10.66 1.44 -22.27
C SER A 5 11.73 0.38 -21.89
N ASP A 6 13.00 0.70 -22.07
CA ASP A 6 14.16 -0.15 -21.78
C ASP A 6 14.74 0.02 -20.35
N LYS A 7 14.27 1.04 -19.61
CA LYS A 7 14.78 1.36 -18.28
C LYS A 7 14.06 0.57 -17.20
N ASN A 8 14.74 0.24 -16.09
CA ASN A 8 14.11 -0.33 -14.91
C ASN A 8 13.36 0.73 -14.09
N ASP A 9 12.52 0.29 -13.17
CA ASP A 9 11.67 1.19 -12.37
C ASP A 9 12.49 2.14 -11.49
N ALA A 10 13.62 1.71 -10.92
CA ALA A 10 14.50 2.57 -10.13
C ALA A 10 15.02 3.75 -10.95
N THR A 11 15.49 3.49 -12.18
CA THR A 11 15.94 4.55 -13.10
C THR A 11 14.81 5.49 -13.49
N LEU A 12 13.60 4.96 -13.72
CA LEU A 12 12.43 5.78 -14.04
C LEU A 12 12.03 6.68 -12.87
N VAL A 13 12.08 6.17 -11.64
CA VAL A 13 11.82 6.96 -10.43
C VAL A 13 12.85 8.10 -10.29
N GLU A 14 14.14 7.81 -10.49
CA GLU A 14 15.19 8.84 -10.45
C GLU A 14 14.98 9.92 -11.50
N LEU A 15 14.70 9.54 -12.75
CA LEU A 15 14.42 10.49 -13.84
C LEU A 15 13.19 11.34 -13.54
N THR A 16 12.15 10.72 -12.98
CA THR A 16 10.93 11.44 -12.57
C THR A 16 11.23 12.48 -11.49
N LEU A 17 12.04 12.14 -10.49
CA LEU A 17 12.47 13.07 -9.44
C LEU A 17 13.33 14.22 -9.97
N LEU A 18 14.00 14.01 -11.12
CA LEU A 18 14.73 15.05 -11.85
C LEU A 18 13.83 15.90 -12.77
N GLY A 19 12.51 15.63 -12.81
CA GLY A 19 11.52 16.39 -13.57
C GLY A 19 11.16 15.82 -14.95
N ASP A 20 11.60 14.59 -15.26
CA ASP A 20 11.23 13.92 -16.51
C ASP A 20 9.83 13.28 -16.39
N GLY A 21 8.79 13.95 -16.91
CA GLY A 21 7.41 13.48 -16.90
C GLY A 21 7.19 12.24 -17.75
N ASP A 22 7.95 12.06 -18.85
CA ASP A 22 7.86 10.88 -19.73
C ASP A 22 8.27 9.61 -18.97
N ALA A 23 9.20 9.73 -17.99
CA ALA A 23 9.61 8.62 -17.14
C ALA A 23 8.48 8.16 -16.19
N TYR A 24 7.70 9.12 -15.67
CA TYR A 24 6.53 8.76 -14.85
C TYR A 24 5.42 8.14 -15.68
N GLU A 25 5.17 8.65 -16.87
CA GLU A 25 4.20 8.06 -17.80
C GLU A 25 4.53 6.58 -18.07
N GLU A 26 5.81 6.23 -18.24
CA GLU A 26 6.22 4.84 -18.43
C GLU A 26 5.94 4.00 -17.18
N LEU A 27 6.18 4.51 -15.95
CA LEU A 27 5.81 3.85 -14.70
C LEU A 27 4.31 3.60 -14.62
N VAL A 28 3.48 4.59 -14.97
CA VAL A 28 2.02 4.45 -15.01
C VAL A 28 1.61 3.35 -15.98
N VAL A 29 2.13 3.36 -17.19
CA VAL A 29 1.80 2.36 -18.22
C VAL A 29 2.15 0.94 -17.78
N ARG A 30 3.30 0.74 -17.12
CA ARG A 30 3.71 -0.58 -16.62
C ARG A 30 2.81 -1.10 -15.52
N HIS A 31 2.46 -0.23 -14.58
CA HIS A 31 1.79 -0.66 -13.35
C HIS A 31 0.28 -0.49 -13.37
N GLN A 32 -0.32 0.18 -14.38
CA GLN A 32 -1.76 0.46 -14.44
C GLN A 32 -2.65 -0.77 -14.28
N ARG A 33 -2.25 -1.92 -14.84
CA ARG A 33 -3.05 -3.16 -14.72
C ARG A 33 -3.06 -3.71 -13.30
N ALA A 34 -1.91 -3.72 -12.64
CA ALA A 34 -1.78 -4.18 -11.26
C ALA A 34 -2.50 -3.25 -10.28
N VAL A 35 -2.35 -1.94 -10.47
CA VAL A 35 -3.02 -0.89 -9.69
C VAL A 35 -4.54 -1.00 -9.83
N MET A 36 -5.03 -1.10 -11.07
CA MET A 36 -6.46 -1.27 -11.37
C MET A 36 -7.01 -2.57 -10.76
N GLY A 37 -6.29 -3.69 -10.89
CA GLY A 37 -6.68 -4.97 -10.30
C GLY A 37 -6.75 -4.89 -8.78
N THR A 38 -5.80 -4.20 -8.14
CA THR A 38 -5.78 -4.00 -6.69
C THR A 38 -6.97 -3.14 -6.22
N ALA A 39 -7.27 -2.05 -6.93
CA ALA A 39 -8.42 -1.22 -6.64
C ALA A 39 -9.74 -1.99 -6.84
N PHE A 40 -9.85 -2.74 -7.94
CA PHE A 40 -11.04 -3.53 -8.24
C PHE A 40 -11.34 -4.62 -7.20
N LYS A 41 -10.31 -5.26 -6.64
CA LYS A 41 -10.48 -6.25 -5.55
C LYS A 41 -11.15 -5.63 -4.31
N VAL A 42 -10.99 -4.33 -4.09
CA VAL A 42 -11.59 -3.62 -2.94
C VAL A 42 -12.98 -3.10 -3.27
N THR A 43 -13.14 -2.49 -4.45
CA THR A 43 -14.39 -1.79 -4.82
C THR A 43 -15.44 -2.70 -5.44
N GLY A 44 -15.02 -3.81 -6.06
CA GLY A 44 -15.90 -4.69 -6.84
C GLY A 44 -16.56 -3.99 -8.05
N ASN A 45 -16.29 -2.72 -8.28
CA ASN A 45 -16.88 -1.90 -9.32
C ASN A 45 -15.80 -1.29 -10.20
N ARG A 46 -15.94 -1.42 -11.51
CA ARG A 46 -14.94 -0.96 -12.47
C ARG A 46 -14.73 0.56 -12.43
N TYR A 47 -15.81 1.34 -12.34
CA TYR A 47 -15.73 2.81 -12.32
C TYR A 47 -15.03 3.30 -11.06
N SER A 48 -15.44 2.77 -9.89
CA SER A 48 -14.78 3.09 -8.62
C SER A 48 -13.31 2.64 -8.58
N ALA A 49 -12.99 1.52 -9.23
CA ALA A 49 -11.61 1.05 -9.33
C ALA A 49 -10.77 1.95 -10.23
N GLU A 50 -11.35 2.48 -11.32
CA GLU A 50 -10.69 3.41 -12.23
C GLU A 50 -10.37 4.73 -11.53
N ASP A 51 -11.34 5.31 -10.82
CA ASP A 51 -11.16 6.52 -10.01
C ASP A 51 -10.08 6.32 -8.94
N ALA A 52 -10.17 5.24 -8.15
CA ALA A 52 -9.19 4.92 -7.11
C ALA A 52 -7.78 4.69 -7.68
N SER A 53 -7.68 4.16 -8.90
CA SER A 53 -6.40 3.95 -9.57
C SER A 53 -5.77 5.26 -10.03
N GLN A 54 -6.57 6.19 -10.55
CA GLN A 54 -6.11 7.53 -10.93
C GLN A 54 -5.62 8.29 -9.70
N ASP A 55 -6.42 8.31 -8.63
CA ASP A 55 -6.04 8.93 -7.35
C ASP A 55 -4.75 8.34 -6.78
N ALA A 56 -4.56 7.01 -6.91
CA ALA A 56 -3.36 6.33 -6.45
C ALA A 56 -2.11 6.81 -7.20
N PHE A 57 -2.18 6.97 -8.52
CA PHE A 57 -1.04 7.50 -9.28
C PHE A 57 -0.77 8.97 -8.97
N VAL A 58 -1.80 9.79 -8.78
CA VAL A 58 -1.62 11.18 -8.33
C VAL A 58 -0.95 11.22 -6.96
N ALA A 59 -1.43 10.42 -6.00
CA ALA A 59 -0.83 10.33 -4.67
C ALA A 59 0.62 9.82 -4.74
N ALA A 60 0.90 8.82 -5.57
CA ALA A 60 2.26 8.31 -5.79
C ALA A 60 3.19 9.38 -6.38
N TRP A 61 2.73 10.15 -7.36
CA TRP A 61 3.49 11.29 -7.90
C TRP A 61 3.86 12.29 -6.81
N MET A 62 2.88 12.70 -6.00
CA MET A 62 3.08 13.70 -4.95
C MET A 62 4.03 13.24 -3.81
N ASN A 63 4.12 11.92 -3.60
CA ASN A 63 4.94 11.33 -2.54
C ASN A 63 6.15 10.55 -3.06
N LEU A 64 6.51 10.70 -4.34
CA LEU A 64 7.54 9.89 -4.99
C LEU A 64 8.91 10.02 -4.30
N SER A 65 9.21 11.19 -3.72
CA SER A 65 10.42 11.44 -2.96
C SER A 65 10.53 10.63 -1.65
N GLU A 66 9.42 10.06 -1.17
CA GLU A 66 9.41 9.19 0.02
C GLU A 66 9.76 7.74 -0.31
N LEU A 67 9.74 7.37 -1.60
CA LEU A 67 10.09 6.03 -2.05
C LEU A 67 11.61 5.83 -1.97
N ARG A 68 12.06 5.01 -1.00
CA ARG A 68 13.48 4.75 -0.75
C ARG A 68 14.12 3.81 -1.77
N ASP A 69 13.35 2.90 -2.33
CA ASP A 69 13.79 1.85 -3.24
C ASP A 69 12.91 1.89 -4.49
N GLY A 70 13.43 2.44 -5.58
CA GLY A 70 12.70 2.62 -6.82
C GLY A 70 12.23 1.31 -7.46
N GLU A 71 12.92 0.19 -7.22
CA GLU A 71 12.49 -1.14 -7.68
C GLU A 71 11.17 -1.59 -7.03
N LYS A 72 10.81 -1.00 -5.90
CA LYS A 72 9.54 -1.27 -5.19
C LYS A 72 8.40 -0.34 -5.58
N PHE A 73 8.52 0.40 -6.68
CA PHE A 73 7.46 1.30 -7.11
C PHE A 73 6.12 0.58 -7.31
N GLY A 74 6.11 -0.59 -7.96
CA GLY A 74 4.88 -1.36 -8.22
C GLY A 74 4.10 -1.72 -6.93
N PRO A 75 4.68 -2.46 -5.98
CA PRO A 75 4.04 -2.74 -4.70
C PRO A 75 3.66 -1.48 -3.92
N TRP A 76 4.47 -0.43 -3.99
CA TRP A 76 4.24 0.82 -3.29
C TRP A 76 3.03 1.58 -3.86
N VAL A 77 2.89 1.73 -5.18
CA VAL A 77 1.70 2.37 -5.79
C VAL A 77 0.43 1.54 -5.60
N CYS A 78 0.53 0.21 -5.57
CA CYS A 78 -0.61 -0.65 -5.23
C CYS A 78 -1.13 -0.43 -3.80
N ALA A 79 -0.26 -0.08 -2.85
CA ALA A 79 -0.69 0.31 -1.51
C ALA A 79 -1.52 1.60 -1.52
N PHE A 80 -1.17 2.60 -2.34
CA PHE A 80 -2.01 3.78 -2.55
C PHE A 80 -3.37 3.41 -3.16
N ALA A 81 -3.39 2.56 -4.18
CA ALA A 81 -4.63 2.11 -4.82
C ALA A 81 -5.59 1.45 -3.81
N LYS A 82 -5.06 0.59 -2.96
CA LYS A 82 -5.84 -0.05 -1.89
C LYS A 82 -6.41 0.99 -0.91
N ASN A 83 -5.65 1.99 -0.52
CA ASN A 83 -6.09 3.04 0.39
C ASN A 83 -7.12 3.98 -0.26
N CYS A 84 -6.93 4.38 -1.53
CA CYS A 84 -7.88 5.20 -2.28
C CYS A 84 -9.20 4.46 -2.45
N ALA A 85 -9.16 3.19 -2.87
CA ALA A 85 -10.33 2.34 -3.03
C ALA A 85 -11.13 2.19 -1.72
N ARG A 86 -10.47 1.95 -0.58
CA ARG A 86 -11.11 1.90 0.74
C ARG A 86 -11.74 3.22 1.16
N THR A 87 -11.09 4.32 0.85
CA THR A 87 -11.62 5.66 1.14
C THR A 87 -12.88 5.92 0.32
N LEU A 88 -12.85 5.57 -0.96
CA LEU A 88 -13.99 5.70 -1.86
C LEU A 88 -15.18 4.86 -1.38
N GLU A 89 -14.96 3.60 -1.02
CA GLU A 89 -15.98 2.70 -0.47
C GLU A 89 -16.62 3.24 0.81
N ARG A 90 -15.82 3.82 1.71
CA ARG A 90 -16.35 4.46 2.92
C ARG A 90 -17.21 5.66 2.60
N HIS A 91 -16.82 6.48 1.64
CA HIS A 91 -17.61 7.63 1.19
C HIS A 91 -18.96 7.18 0.59
N TYR A 92 -18.96 6.13 -0.24
CA TYR A 92 -20.21 5.60 -0.79
C TYR A 92 -21.13 5.05 0.27
N ARG A 93 -20.63 4.27 1.23
CA ARG A 93 -21.44 3.75 2.35
C ARG A 93 -21.99 4.86 3.26
N ALA A 94 -21.25 5.94 3.45
CA ALA A 94 -21.70 7.08 4.23
C ALA A 94 -22.76 7.93 3.50
N ALA A 95 -22.72 7.94 2.17
CA ALA A 95 -23.66 8.70 1.33
C ALA A 95 -25.00 7.98 1.11
N ILE A 96 -25.09 6.65 1.37
CA ILE A 96 -26.30 5.83 1.17
C ILE A 96 -26.63 5.12 2.50
N PRO A 97 -27.37 5.77 3.43
CA PRO A 97 -27.58 5.22 4.77
C PRO A 97 -28.50 3.99 4.84
N ASP A 98 -29.22 3.61 3.79
CA ASP A 98 -30.35 2.67 3.92
C ASP A 98 -30.59 1.73 2.74
N ILE A 99 -29.55 1.10 2.20
CA ILE A 99 -29.72 -0.07 1.35
C ILE A 99 -29.05 -1.23 2.05
N SER A 100 -29.89 -2.09 2.67
CA SER A 100 -29.45 -3.40 3.17
C SER A 100 -28.82 -4.18 2.01
N LEU A 101 -27.52 -4.42 2.12
CA LEU A 101 -26.66 -5.09 1.12
C LEU A 101 -26.93 -6.60 1.01
N ASP A 102 -28.07 -7.11 1.49
CA ASP A 102 -28.46 -8.53 1.38
C ASP A 102 -28.95 -8.93 -0.02
N ALA A 103 -28.93 -8.02 -1.01
CA ALA A 103 -29.49 -8.29 -2.34
C ALA A 103 -28.48 -8.21 -3.50
N ILE A 104 -27.19 -8.07 -3.26
CA ILE A 104 -26.20 -8.21 -4.32
C ILE A 104 -25.35 -9.44 -4.03
N GLU A 105 -25.90 -10.62 -4.36
CA GLU A 105 -25.08 -11.79 -4.64
C GLU A 105 -24.07 -11.42 -5.73
N TYR A 106 -22.85 -11.09 -5.32
CA TYR A 106 -21.73 -10.92 -6.23
C TYR A 106 -21.34 -12.31 -6.76
N SER A 107 -22.01 -12.74 -7.81
CA SER A 107 -21.54 -13.82 -8.67
C SER A 107 -20.34 -13.33 -9.50
N GLY A 108 -19.26 -12.99 -8.82
CA GLY A 108 -17.98 -12.75 -9.42
C GLY A 108 -17.29 -14.08 -9.66
N THR A 109 -17.53 -14.69 -10.81
CA THR A 109 -16.64 -15.73 -11.33
C THR A 109 -15.21 -15.18 -11.34
N SER A 110 -14.43 -15.70 -10.39
CA SER A 110 -13.00 -15.56 -10.33
C SER A 110 -12.38 -16.18 -11.58
N SER A 111 -12.33 -15.41 -12.67
CA SER A 111 -11.60 -15.79 -13.86
C SER A 111 -10.14 -15.36 -13.67
N GLY A 112 -9.33 -16.34 -13.33
CA GLY A 112 -7.88 -16.43 -13.32
C GLY A 112 -7.10 -15.20 -13.81
N ILE A 113 -6.67 -14.37 -12.87
CA ILE A 113 -5.40 -13.70 -12.96
C ILE A 113 -4.62 -14.21 -11.75
N GLU A 114 -3.87 -15.30 -11.99
CA GLU A 114 -2.87 -15.79 -11.04
C GLU A 114 -1.90 -14.65 -10.76
N GLU A 115 -1.79 -14.30 -9.48
CA GLU A 115 -0.84 -13.30 -9.01
C GLU A 115 0.50 -13.96 -8.74
N PRO A 116 1.61 -13.47 -9.33
CA PRO A 116 2.95 -13.89 -8.90
C PRO A 116 3.55 -13.01 -7.80
N PHE A 117 2.78 -12.19 -7.06
CA PHE A 117 3.38 -11.15 -6.22
C PHE A 117 2.97 -11.11 -4.74
N ALA A 118 2.24 -12.09 -4.19
CA ALA A 118 1.70 -11.95 -2.85
C ALA A 118 2.11 -13.00 -1.81
N GLU A 119 2.78 -14.09 -2.15
CA GLU A 119 2.97 -15.16 -1.17
C GLU A 119 4.24 -15.02 -0.31
N ASP A 120 5.34 -14.47 -0.82
CA ASP A 120 6.62 -14.44 -0.07
C ASP A 120 6.78 -13.26 0.90
N CYS A 121 5.98 -12.18 0.79
CA CYS A 121 6.06 -11.03 1.70
C CYS A 121 5.04 -11.08 2.85
N THR A 122 4.03 -11.93 2.80
CA THR A 122 2.92 -11.93 3.77
C THR A 122 3.24 -12.66 5.06
N ASP A 123 4.03 -13.72 5.03
CA ASP A 123 4.30 -14.53 6.21
C ASP A 123 5.18 -13.79 7.22
N GLY A 124 6.23 -13.12 6.78
CA GLY A 124 7.07 -12.32 7.67
C GLY A 124 6.35 -11.10 8.30
N ILE A 125 5.39 -10.51 7.58
CA ILE A 125 4.57 -9.41 8.13
C ILE A 125 3.59 -9.93 9.16
N ARG A 126 2.97 -11.09 8.94
CA ARG A 126 2.06 -11.73 9.89
C ARG A 126 2.79 -12.08 11.18
N GLU A 127 3.95 -12.72 11.09
CA GLU A 127 4.78 -13.05 12.25
C GLU A 127 5.18 -11.80 13.04
N ALA A 128 5.60 -10.73 12.35
CA ALA A 128 5.96 -9.47 12.99
C ALA A 128 4.76 -8.80 13.69
N VAL A 129 3.56 -8.91 13.11
CA VAL A 129 2.33 -8.41 13.76
C VAL A 129 1.97 -9.25 14.97
N GLU A 130 2.13 -10.58 14.91
CA GLU A 130 1.90 -11.46 16.06
C GLU A 130 2.89 -11.20 17.21
N ALA A 131 4.10 -10.75 16.91
CA ALA A 131 5.10 -10.39 17.92
C ALA A 131 4.83 -9.05 18.63
N LEU A 132 3.88 -8.24 18.16
CA LEU A 132 3.48 -7.00 18.82
C LEU A 132 2.79 -7.28 20.16
N GLY A 133 2.96 -6.36 21.12
CA GLY A 133 2.20 -6.42 22.38
C GLY A 133 0.68 -6.46 22.13
N GLU A 134 -0.05 -7.26 22.90
CA GLU A 134 -1.46 -7.63 22.69
C GLU A 134 -2.36 -6.45 22.29
N LYS A 135 -2.34 -5.34 23.07
CA LYS A 135 -3.17 -4.15 22.83
C LYS A 135 -2.82 -3.42 21.53
N ILE A 136 -1.54 -3.44 21.15
CA ILE A 136 -1.06 -2.82 19.90
C ILE A 136 -1.42 -3.71 18.73
N ARG A 137 -1.17 -5.02 18.84
CA ARG A 137 -1.48 -6.04 17.86
C ARG A 137 -2.97 -6.02 17.49
N GLU A 138 -3.85 -6.05 18.49
CA GLU A 138 -5.31 -5.96 18.29
C GLU A 138 -5.70 -4.70 17.52
N THR A 139 -5.19 -3.55 17.94
CA THR A 139 -5.46 -2.27 17.25
C THR A 139 -4.94 -2.27 15.82
N VAL A 140 -3.76 -2.85 15.56
CA VAL A 140 -3.17 -2.99 14.22
C VAL A 140 -4.01 -3.95 13.37
N LYS A 141 -4.45 -5.09 13.93
CA LYS A 141 -5.32 -6.04 13.22
C LYS A 141 -6.64 -5.39 12.81
N LEU A 142 -7.33 -4.76 13.72
CA LEU A 142 -8.60 -4.07 13.45
C LEU A 142 -8.46 -3.00 12.35
N HIS A 143 -7.34 -2.28 12.34
CA HIS A 143 -7.14 -1.18 11.38
C HIS A 143 -6.69 -1.68 9.99
N TYR A 144 -5.71 -2.60 9.94
CA TYR A 144 -5.07 -3.00 8.67
C TYR A 144 -5.64 -4.27 8.04
N PHE A 145 -6.24 -5.18 8.83
CA PHE A 145 -6.79 -6.43 8.33
C PHE A 145 -8.31 -6.43 8.29
N GLU A 146 -8.97 -5.71 9.23
CA GLU A 146 -10.43 -5.63 9.30
C GLU A 146 -10.97 -4.27 8.80
N ASP A 147 -10.09 -3.39 8.32
CA ASP A 147 -10.41 -2.09 7.72
C ASP A 147 -11.25 -1.14 8.60
N ARG A 148 -11.18 -1.30 9.94
CA ARG A 148 -11.89 -0.43 10.86
C ARG A 148 -11.28 0.95 10.90
N SER A 149 -12.14 1.97 10.93
CA SER A 149 -11.71 3.35 11.14
C SER A 149 -11.21 3.55 12.58
N VAL A 150 -10.38 4.57 12.80
CA VAL A 150 -9.88 4.92 14.14
C VAL A 150 -11.02 5.18 15.14
N ALA A 151 -12.15 5.75 14.67
CA ALA A 151 -13.32 6.00 15.51
C ALA A 151 -14.01 4.69 15.91
N GLU A 152 -14.28 3.79 14.97
CA GLU A 152 -14.87 2.47 15.24
C GLU A 152 -14.00 1.64 16.18
N ILE A 153 -12.66 1.68 16.01
CA ILE A 153 -11.73 0.99 16.90
C ILE A 153 -11.79 1.57 18.31
N ALA A 154 -11.91 2.89 18.43
CA ALA A 154 -12.03 3.56 19.73
C ALA A 154 -13.30 3.12 20.47
N GLU A 155 -14.43 3.00 19.77
CA GLU A 155 -15.68 2.49 20.30
C GLU A 155 -15.58 1.01 20.66
N LEU A 156 -15.08 0.17 19.73
CA LEU A 156 -14.98 -1.28 19.91
C LEU A 156 -14.09 -1.65 21.10
N LEU A 157 -12.95 -0.97 21.25
CA LEU A 157 -12.00 -1.23 22.32
C LEU A 157 -12.28 -0.40 23.58
N SER A 158 -13.32 0.45 23.56
CA SER A 158 -13.68 1.38 24.66
C SER A 158 -12.48 2.23 25.12
N VAL A 159 -11.72 2.78 24.18
CA VAL A 159 -10.55 3.64 24.45
C VAL A 159 -10.64 4.95 23.69
N PRO A 160 -10.02 6.03 24.20
CA PRO A 160 -10.00 7.30 23.49
C PRO A 160 -9.36 7.18 22.09
N VAL A 161 -9.86 7.95 21.11
CA VAL A 161 -9.31 8.05 19.74
C VAL A 161 -7.79 8.33 19.75
N GLY A 162 -7.32 9.16 20.68
CA GLY A 162 -5.90 9.44 20.87
C GLY A 162 -5.08 8.20 21.21
N THR A 163 -5.65 7.29 22.02
CA THR A 163 -5.02 6.00 22.38
C THR A 163 -4.89 5.09 21.16
N VAL A 164 -5.94 5.04 20.32
CA VAL A 164 -5.90 4.25 19.07
C VAL A 164 -4.80 4.80 18.13
N LYS A 165 -4.76 6.12 17.92
CA LYS A 165 -3.71 6.76 17.09
C LYS A 165 -2.31 6.47 17.64
N TRP A 166 -2.12 6.53 18.95
CA TRP A 166 -0.85 6.22 19.59
C TRP A 166 -0.47 4.74 19.39
N ARG A 167 -1.40 3.79 19.62
CA ARG A 167 -1.15 2.35 19.41
C ARG A 167 -0.77 2.05 17.96
N LEU A 168 -1.45 2.66 16.97
CA LEU A 168 -1.10 2.52 15.56
C LEU A 168 0.28 3.10 15.24
N SER A 169 0.64 4.24 15.82
CA SER A 169 1.95 4.84 15.65
C SER A 169 3.05 3.96 16.25
N GLU A 170 2.84 3.48 17.47
CA GLU A 170 3.81 2.61 18.16
C GLU A 170 3.92 1.25 17.45
N GLY A 171 2.81 0.66 16.98
CA GLY A 171 2.83 -0.55 16.19
C GLY A 171 3.67 -0.41 14.92
N ARG A 172 3.49 0.67 14.16
CA ARG A 172 4.34 0.96 12.99
C ARG A 172 5.81 1.10 13.34
N LYS A 173 6.12 1.74 14.47
CA LYS A 173 7.48 1.91 14.94
C LYS A 173 8.13 0.57 15.33
N GLN A 174 7.40 -0.31 16.02
CA GLN A 174 7.88 -1.64 16.40
C GLN A 174 8.06 -2.54 15.19
N LEU A 175 7.10 -2.55 14.25
CA LEU A 175 7.21 -3.27 12.99
C LEU A 175 8.43 -2.78 12.18
N ARG A 176 8.67 -1.47 12.11
CA ARG A 176 9.84 -0.90 11.43
C ARG A 176 11.15 -1.32 12.09
N LYS A 177 11.19 -1.44 13.42
CA LYS A 177 12.37 -1.96 14.14
C LYS A 177 12.58 -3.45 13.90
N GLY A 178 11.53 -4.24 13.86
CA GLY A 178 11.58 -5.69 13.56
C GLY A 178 12.06 -5.95 12.13
N TYR A 179 11.63 -5.14 11.15
CA TYR A 179 12.15 -5.15 9.78
C TYR A 179 13.51 -4.43 9.62
N GLY A 180 13.89 -3.57 10.54
CA GLY A 180 15.17 -2.83 10.56
C GLY A 180 16.40 -3.71 10.76
N ILE A 181 16.23 -5.02 10.99
CA ILE A 181 17.32 -6.00 10.86
C ILE A 181 17.78 -6.07 9.39
N MET A 182 16.94 -5.75 8.41
CA MET A 182 17.38 -5.58 7.02
C MET A 182 18.09 -4.25 6.75
N GLU A 183 17.82 -3.20 7.50
CA GLU A 183 18.51 -1.90 7.35
C GLU A 183 20.00 -1.98 7.76
N LYS A 184 20.33 -2.77 8.77
CA LYS A 184 21.75 -2.99 9.17
C LYS A 184 22.57 -3.70 8.09
N THR A 185 21.96 -4.58 7.31
CA THR A 185 22.64 -5.24 6.18
C THR A 185 22.87 -4.29 5.01
N TYR A 186 22.06 -3.25 4.85
CA TYR A 186 22.26 -2.24 3.80
C TYR A 186 23.35 -1.24 4.17
N ASP A 187 23.37 -0.73 5.39
CA ASP A 187 24.43 0.15 5.89
C ASP A 187 25.80 -0.53 5.91
N GLU A 188 25.86 -1.81 6.24
CA GLU A 188 27.10 -2.61 6.14
C GLU A 188 27.56 -2.79 4.69
N LYS A 189 26.64 -2.97 3.74
CA LYS A 189 26.98 -3.05 2.30
C LYS A 189 27.46 -1.70 1.74
N GLU A 190 26.85 -0.61 2.12
CA GLU A 190 27.30 0.75 1.71
C GLU A 190 28.66 1.11 2.35
N SER A 191 28.88 0.74 3.60
CA SER A 191 30.15 0.86 4.28
C SER A 191 31.26 0.01 3.61
N LEU A 192 30.95 -1.20 3.14
CA LEU A 192 31.86 -2.04 2.39
C LEU A 192 32.17 -1.48 0.99
N LEU A 193 31.17 -0.97 0.27
CA LEU A 193 31.34 -0.36 -1.06
C LEU A 193 32.14 0.95 -0.98
N SER A 194 32.01 1.73 0.10
CA SER A 194 32.81 2.94 0.32
C SER A 194 34.27 2.65 0.65
N ARG A 195 34.58 1.45 1.20
CA ARG A 195 35.95 0.97 1.46
C ARG A 195 36.68 0.41 0.23
N VAL A 196 35.92 -0.06 -0.75
CA VAL A 196 36.47 -0.62 -2.01
C VAL A 196 36.75 0.49 -3.04
N ARG A 197 36.20 1.71 -2.85
CA ARG A 197 36.45 2.86 -3.74
C ARG A 197 37.59 3.80 -3.28
N ARG A 198 38.38 3.38 -2.31
CA ARG A 198 39.67 4.01 -1.96
C ARG A 198 40.83 3.06 -2.30
#